data_306f86ca22d74d8ad584637fa251026c
#
_entry.id   306f86ca22d74d8ad584637fa251026c
#
_cell.length_a   1.000
_cell.length_b   1.000
_cell.length_c   1.000
_cell.angle_alpha   90.00
_cell.angle_beta   90.00
_cell.angle_gamma   90.00
#
_symmetry.space_group_name_H-M   'P 1'
#
loop_
_entity.id
_entity.type
_entity.pdbx_description
1 polymer ?
#
loop_
_entity_poly.entity_id
_entity_poly.type
_entity_poly.pdbx_seq_one_letter_code
_entity_poly.pdbx_strand_id
1 'polypeptide(L)'
;NGVNFNQAIFGYLNTWDNNVAIHNHYVSLNGSYDLSDDVGLTFNVGATSNRRTYDREGTSSSGQIVYGVIQHFNYENQTPISFHSAQNTLGVFGSADIDYKDYLFVTLQARNDWVSNLPSENNSMFYPSASVSFLPTTMDENFKSENLSYLKVRAGYGTSASFPGGYPTVNTVGQSTNVNGGLNGGIITNSVSNFQANPDLKPELLGELEFGIDARVWKNRVGINASYYERNTKDLIVFKPLPTSSGYTSTQDNIGKIEGNGVEV
;
A
#
# COMPACT_ATOMS: atom_id res chain seq x y z
N ASN A 1 20.48 -9.63 20.19
CA ASN A 1 21.51 -8.78 19.56
C ASN A 1 22.86 -9.08 20.21
N GLY A 2 23.52 -10.17 19.77
CA GLY A 2 24.89 -10.48 20.16
C GLY A 2 25.83 -9.49 19.49
N VAL A 3 26.41 -8.58 20.24
CA VAL A 3 27.52 -7.77 19.74
C VAL A 3 28.66 -8.76 19.44
N ASN A 4 29.10 -8.80 18.18
CA ASN A 4 30.28 -9.59 17.85
C ASN A 4 31.47 -8.98 18.60
N PHE A 5 32.12 -9.77 19.45
CA PHE A 5 33.20 -9.30 20.31
C PHE A 5 34.33 -8.64 19.52
N ASN A 6 34.63 -9.15 18.32
CA ASN A 6 35.61 -8.54 17.42
C ASN A 6 35.19 -7.16 16.93
N GLN A 7 33.90 -6.94 16.68
CA GLN A 7 33.39 -5.62 16.30
C GLN A 7 33.50 -4.60 17.45
N ALA A 8 33.34 -5.05 18.70
CA ALA A 8 33.46 -4.19 19.86
C ALA A 8 34.89 -3.74 20.12
N ILE A 9 35.89 -4.59 19.83
CA ILE A 9 37.32 -4.33 20.12
C ILE A 9 38.02 -3.71 18.90
N PHE A 10 37.79 -4.21 17.69
CA PHE A 10 38.54 -3.84 16.49
C PHE A 10 37.74 -2.96 15.53
N GLY A 11 36.53 -2.56 15.89
CA GLY A 11 35.68 -1.69 15.09
C GLY A 11 35.11 -2.33 13.81
N TYR A 12 34.17 -1.64 13.22
CA TYR A 12 33.58 -1.99 11.93
C TYR A 12 33.28 -0.73 11.11
N LEU A 13 33.19 -0.89 9.81
CA LEU A 13 32.79 0.16 8.86
C LEU A 13 31.80 -0.44 7.85
N ASN A 14 30.61 0.14 7.78
CA ASN A 14 29.59 -0.20 6.77
C ASN A 14 29.31 1.04 5.93
N THR A 15 29.44 0.88 4.61
CA THR A 15 28.99 1.89 3.66
C THR A 15 28.11 1.21 2.60
N TRP A 16 27.03 1.87 2.24
CA TRP A 16 26.16 1.41 1.15
C TRP A 16 25.44 2.58 0.49
N ASP A 17 25.16 2.41 -0.77
CA ASP A 17 24.27 3.27 -1.55
C ASP A 17 22.96 2.55 -1.80
N ASN A 18 21.85 3.30 -1.74
CA ASN A 18 20.53 2.81 -2.09
C ASN A 18 20.04 3.54 -3.33
N ASN A 19 19.66 2.78 -4.34
CA ASN A 19 19.02 3.31 -5.54
C ASN A 19 17.57 2.82 -5.59
N VAL A 20 16.63 3.77 -5.67
CA VAL A 20 15.20 3.49 -5.84
C VAL A 20 14.77 4.08 -7.18
N ALA A 21 14.33 3.22 -8.09
CA ALA A 21 13.73 3.66 -9.33
C ALA A 21 12.24 3.28 -9.36
N ILE A 22 11.40 4.26 -9.72
CA ILE A 22 9.95 4.08 -9.82
C ILE A 22 9.55 4.50 -11.23
N HIS A 23 8.97 3.57 -11.98
CA HIS A 23 8.40 3.79 -13.30
C HIS A 23 6.89 3.71 -13.21
N ASN A 24 6.22 4.83 -13.45
CA ASN A 24 4.77 4.93 -13.48
C ASN A 24 4.30 5.22 -14.90
N HIS A 25 3.43 4.37 -15.41
CA HIS A 25 2.75 4.58 -16.67
C HIS A 25 1.25 4.66 -16.41
N TYR A 26 0.61 5.62 -17.03
CA TYR A 26 -0.81 5.88 -16.93
C TYR A 26 -1.36 6.17 -18.32
N VAL A 27 -2.46 5.52 -18.65
CA VAL A 27 -3.23 5.82 -19.86
C VAL A 27 -4.71 5.86 -19.50
N SER A 28 -5.43 6.87 -19.99
CA SER A 28 -6.86 6.95 -19.80
C SER A 28 -7.57 7.55 -21.01
N LEU A 29 -8.82 7.16 -21.13
CA LEU A 29 -9.80 7.73 -22.05
C LEU A 29 -10.91 8.37 -21.22
N ASN A 30 -11.21 9.63 -21.49
CA ASN A 30 -12.27 10.39 -20.84
C ASN A 30 -13.29 10.78 -21.91
N GLY A 31 -14.55 10.76 -21.54
CA GLY A 31 -15.63 11.24 -22.39
C GLY A 31 -16.75 11.85 -21.58
N SER A 32 -17.46 12.82 -22.19
CA SER A 32 -18.65 13.43 -21.62
C SER A 32 -19.73 13.44 -22.70
N TYR A 33 -20.94 13.05 -22.33
CA TYR A 33 -22.09 12.94 -23.22
C TYR A 33 -23.35 13.44 -22.53
N ASP A 34 -24.15 14.22 -23.21
CA ASP A 34 -25.50 14.53 -22.81
C ASP A 34 -26.41 13.40 -23.35
N LEU A 35 -26.85 12.51 -22.46
CA LEU A 35 -27.74 11.39 -22.80
C LEU A 35 -29.15 11.85 -23.10
N SER A 36 -29.55 12.98 -22.47
CA SER A 36 -30.79 13.71 -22.73
C SER A 36 -30.61 15.15 -22.23
N ASP A 37 -31.63 15.99 -22.40
CA ASP A 37 -31.65 17.39 -21.87
C ASP A 37 -31.49 17.42 -20.34
N ASP A 38 -31.81 16.34 -19.67
CA ASP A 38 -31.83 16.24 -18.21
C ASP A 38 -30.71 15.32 -17.63
N VAL A 39 -29.99 14.57 -18.48
CA VAL A 39 -29.02 13.56 -18.01
C VAL A 39 -27.68 13.71 -18.68
N GLY A 40 -26.68 14.07 -17.91
CA GLY A 40 -25.27 14.06 -18.29
C GLY A 40 -24.56 12.78 -17.85
N LEU A 41 -23.62 12.31 -18.64
CA LEU A 41 -22.70 11.21 -18.31
C LEU A 41 -21.26 11.63 -18.59
N THR A 42 -20.43 11.56 -17.57
CA THR A 42 -18.98 11.66 -17.73
C THR A 42 -18.36 10.32 -17.34
N PHE A 43 -17.44 9.81 -18.15
CA PHE A 43 -16.74 8.58 -17.83
C PHE A 43 -15.23 8.71 -17.99
N ASN A 44 -14.53 7.90 -17.25
CA ASN A 44 -13.08 7.72 -17.35
C ASN A 44 -12.78 6.21 -17.29
N VAL A 45 -12.02 5.70 -18.25
CA VAL A 45 -11.50 4.34 -18.23
C VAL A 45 -10.00 4.36 -18.49
N GLY A 46 -9.25 3.52 -17.81
CA GLY A 46 -7.81 3.57 -17.98
C GLY A 46 -7.08 2.38 -17.38
N ALA A 47 -5.76 2.43 -17.56
CA ALA A 47 -4.84 1.45 -17.02
C ALA A 47 -3.60 2.13 -16.43
N THR A 48 -3.02 1.49 -15.44
CA THR A 48 -1.81 1.92 -14.76
C THR A 48 -0.79 0.78 -14.73
N SER A 49 0.48 1.12 -14.82
CA SER A 49 1.58 0.20 -14.55
C SER A 49 2.57 0.90 -13.65
N ASN A 50 2.84 0.31 -12.49
CA ASN A 50 3.85 0.77 -11.56
C ASN A 50 4.91 -0.31 -11.42
N ARG A 51 6.18 0.07 -11.62
CA ARG A 51 7.33 -0.78 -11.32
C ARG A 51 8.24 -0.04 -10.36
N ARG A 52 8.48 -0.64 -9.21
CA ARG A 52 9.45 -0.15 -8.22
C ARG A 52 10.60 -1.13 -8.12
N THR A 53 11.83 -0.64 -8.31
CA THR A 53 13.05 -1.38 -8.02
C THR A 53 13.79 -0.73 -6.87
N TYR A 54 14.42 -1.55 -6.06
CA TYR A 54 15.28 -1.13 -4.96
C TYR A 54 16.58 -1.92 -5.05
N ASP A 55 17.68 -1.21 -5.21
CA ASP A 55 19.02 -1.77 -5.26
C ASP A 55 19.84 -1.20 -4.10
N ARG A 56 20.53 -2.06 -3.40
CA ARG A 56 21.50 -1.68 -2.38
C ARG A 56 22.83 -2.35 -2.68
N GLU A 57 23.86 -1.54 -2.76
CA GLU A 57 25.24 -2.00 -2.96
C GLU A 57 26.17 -1.34 -1.96
N GLY A 58 27.19 -2.07 -1.51
CA GLY A 58 28.12 -1.53 -0.54
C GLY A 58 29.13 -2.53 -0.01
N THR A 59 29.78 -2.15 1.08
CA THR A 59 30.77 -2.98 1.76
C THR A 59 30.58 -2.92 3.26
N SER A 60 30.64 -4.09 3.90
CA SER A 60 30.74 -4.26 5.35
C SER A 60 32.15 -4.71 5.69
N SER A 61 32.84 -4.00 6.58
CA SER A 61 34.22 -4.32 6.98
C SER A 61 34.32 -4.45 8.49
N SER A 62 35.12 -5.39 8.97
CA SER A 62 35.37 -5.64 10.39
C SER A 62 36.83 -6.01 10.67
N GLY A 63 37.29 -5.72 11.89
CA GLY A 63 38.67 -5.95 12.30
C GLY A 63 39.61 -4.84 11.79
N GLN A 64 39.49 -3.62 12.38
CA GLN A 64 40.33 -2.49 12.03
C GLN A 64 41.82 -2.78 12.36
N ILE A 65 42.71 -2.57 11.38
CA ILE A 65 44.15 -2.85 11.49
C ILE A 65 44.88 -1.69 12.18
N VAL A 66 44.64 -0.47 11.71
CA VAL A 66 45.25 0.75 12.26
C VAL A 66 44.17 1.66 12.81
N TYR A 67 44.28 2.02 14.09
CA TYR A 67 43.33 2.90 14.76
C TYR A 67 43.24 4.27 14.08
N GLY A 68 42.00 4.77 13.90
CA GLY A 68 41.74 6.11 13.39
C GLY A 68 41.69 6.23 11.85
N VAL A 69 42.05 5.18 11.09
CA VAL A 69 41.94 5.17 9.62
C VAL A 69 40.62 4.52 9.22
N ILE A 70 39.61 5.35 8.89
CA ILE A 70 38.25 4.91 8.56
C ILE A 70 38.15 4.75 7.03
N GLN A 71 38.71 3.66 6.52
CA GLN A 71 38.70 3.27 5.12
C GLN A 71 38.60 1.75 5.03
N HIS A 72 37.83 1.21 4.07
CA HIS A 72 37.60 -0.24 3.96
C HIS A 72 38.87 -1.07 3.85
N PHE A 73 39.89 -0.57 3.16
CA PHE A 73 41.19 -1.26 3.03
C PHE A 73 41.91 -1.46 4.36
N ASN A 74 41.52 -0.71 5.43
CA ASN A 74 42.13 -0.80 6.76
C ASN A 74 41.41 -1.80 7.66
N TYR A 75 40.71 -2.76 7.10
CA TYR A 75 40.00 -3.81 7.84
C TYR A 75 40.41 -5.19 7.32
N GLU A 76 40.54 -6.15 8.22
CA GLU A 76 40.91 -7.52 7.92
C GLU A 76 39.89 -8.25 7.05
N ASN A 77 38.61 -8.01 7.34
CA ASN A 77 37.49 -8.66 6.65
C ASN A 77 36.68 -7.61 5.91
N GLN A 78 36.41 -7.86 4.63
CA GLN A 78 35.56 -7.04 3.79
C GLN A 78 34.54 -7.95 3.10
N THR A 79 33.24 -7.65 3.30
CA THR A 79 32.13 -8.39 2.73
C THR A 79 31.28 -7.45 1.87
N PRO A 80 31.06 -7.77 0.59
CA PRO A 80 30.17 -6.98 -0.23
C PRO A 80 28.73 -7.07 0.29
N ILE A 81 28.01 -5.95 0.23
CA ILE A 81 26.56 -5.86 0.46
C ILE A 81 25.94 -5.71 -0.92
N SER A 82 25.05 -6.64 -1.28
CA SER A 82 24.27 -6.55 -2.52
C SER A 82 22.85 -7.05 -2.23
N PHE A 83 21.87 -6.22 -2.57
CA PHE A 83 20.46 -6.57 -2.43
C PHE A 83 19.67 -5.92 -3.57
N HIS A 84 18.87 -6.73 -4.24
CA HIS A 84 17.96 -6.27 -5.30
C HIS A 84 16.53 -6.72 -4.99
N SER A 85 15.57 -5.80 -5.18
CA SER A 85 14.15 -6.11 -5.07
C SER A 85 13.38 -5.37 -6.15
N ALA A 86 12.41 -6.03 -6.78
CA ALA A 86 11.53 -5.43 -7.76
C ALA A 86 10.09 -5.84 -7.49
N GLN A 87 9.17 -4.90 -7.59
CA GLN A 87 7.73 -5.12 -7.46
C GLN A 87 7.01 -4.44 -8.61
N ASN A 88 6.07 -5.14 -9.24
CA ASN A 88 5.22 -4.61 -10.29
C ASN A 88 3.77 -4.63 -9.82
N THR A 89 3.03 -3.57 -10.15
CA THR A 89 1.58 -3.48 -9.99
C THR A 89 0.99 -3.04 -11.32
N LEU A 90 0.04 -3.80 -11.83
CA LEU A 90 -0.77 -3.43 -12.98
C LEU A 90 -2.19 -3.17 -12.50
N GLY A 91 -2.85 -2.14 -13.03
CA GLY A 91 -4.21 -1.81 -12.65
C GLY A 91 -5.04 -1.39 -13.85
N VAL A 92 -6.30 -1.79 -13.85
CA VAL A 92 -7.33 -1.24 -14.75
C VAL A 92 -8.43 -0.62 -13.91
N PHE A 93 -8.98 0.49 -14.38
CA PHE A 93 -10.02 1.20 -13.65
C PHE A 93 -11.03 1.82 -14.58
N GLY A 94 -12.22 2.07 -14.03
CA GLY A 94 -13.25 2.82 -14.70
C GLY A 94 -14.09 3.61 -13.70
N SER A 95 -14.56 4.79 -14.12
CA SER A 95 -15.55 5.59 -13.41
C SER A 95 -16.64 6.07 -14.36
N ALA A 96 -17.84 6.22 -13.82
CA ALA A 96 -18.97 6.85 -14.47
C ALA A 96 -19.65 7.82 -13.48
N ASP A 97 -19.74 9.08 -13.86
CA ASP A 97 -20.43 10.12 -13.14
C ASP A 97 -21.69 10.48 -13.92
N ILE A 98 -22.85 10.26 -13.32
CA ILE A 98 -24.16 10.52 -13.87
C ILE A 98 -24.73 11.73 -13.16
N ASP A 99 -25.07 12.73 -13.90
CA ASP A 99 -25.74 13.95 -13.45
C ASP A 99 -27.20 13.93 -13.92
N TYR A 100 -28.14 14.20 -13.03
CA TYR A 100 -29.53 14.37 -13.36
C TYR A 100 -30.02 15.77 -12.90
N LYS A 101 -30.29 16.66 -13.86
CA LYS A 101 -30.84 18.00 -13.65
C LYS A 101 -30.07 18.83 -12.62
N ASP A 102 -28.76 18.67 -12.52
CA ASP A 102 -27.87 19.39 -11.59
C ASP A 102 -28.22 19.24 -10.10
N TYR A 103 -29.15 18.34 -9.74
CA TYR A 103 -29.50 18.14 -8.33
C TYR A 103 -29.25 16.72 -7.79
N LEU A 104 -29.12 15.73 -8.68
CA LEU A 104 -28.80 14.36 -8.29
C LEU A 104 -27.57 13.86 -9.06
N PHE A 105 -26.55 13.48 -8.34
CA PHE A 105 -25.29 12.97 -8.89
C PHE A 105 -25.04 11.56 -8.38
N VAL A 106 -24.73 10.66 -9.27
CA VAL A 106 -24.36 9.29 -8.96
C VAL A 106 -22.99 9.00 -9.57
N THR A 107 -22.03 8.63 -8.72
CA THR A 107 -20.70 8.21 -9.15
C THR A 107 -20.54 6.72 -8.92
N LEU A 108 -20.14 5.99 -9.95
CA LEU A 108 -19.78 4.58 -9.90
C LEU A 108 -18.31 4.42 -10.30
N GLN A 109 -17.55 3.68 -9.52
CA GLN A 109 -16.14 3.44 -9.81
C GLN A 109 -15.80 1.98 -9.54
N ALA A 110 -14.87 1.46 -10.31
CA ALA A 110 -14.31 0.14 -10.10
C ALA A 110 -12.85 0.11 -10.53
N ARG A 111 -12.05 -0.65 -9.78
CA ARG A 111 -10.65 -0.88 -10.10
C ARG A 111 -10.29 -2.34 -9.82
N ASN A 112 -9.41 -2.89 -10.65
CA ASN A 112 -8.75 -4.15 -10.38
C ASN A 112 -7.24 -4.00 -10.50
N ASP A 113 -6.51 -4.43 -9.49
CA ASP A 113 -5.06 -4.43 -9.48
C ASP A 113 -4.51 -5.85 -9.43
N TRP A 114 -3.37 -6.07 -10.11
CA TRP A 114 -2.57 -7.28 -10.08
C TRP A 114 -1.17 -6.94 -9.58
N VAL A 115 -0.69 -7.69 -8.60
CA VAL A 115 0.63 -7.47 -7.99
C VAL A 115 1.54 -8.67 -8.16
N SER A 116 2.83 -8.40 -8.37
CA SER A 116 3.82 -9.45 -8.63
C SER A 116 4.32 -10.20 -7.39
N ASN A 117 3.99 -9.72 -6.19
CA ASN A 117 4.48 -10.27 -4.93
C ASN A 117 3.52 -11.23 -4.23
N LEU A 118 2.40 -11.54 -4.89
CA LEU A 118 1.45 -12.58 -4.50
C LEU A 118 1.36 -13.66 -5.58
N PRO A 119 1.00 -14.90 -5.22
CA PRO A 119 0.81 -15.97 -6.19
C PRO A 119 -0.38 -15.68 -7.11
N SER A 120 -0.38 -16.29 -8.29
CA SER A 120 -1.37 -16.03 -9.38
C SER A 120 -2.81 -16.17 -8.93
N GLU A 121 -3.07 -17.06 -7.97
CA GLU A 121 -4.40 -17.34 -7.42
C GLU A 121 -4.92 -16.19 -6.55
N ASN A 122 -4.01 -15.38 -5.97
CA ASN A 122 -4.33 -14.34 -4.98
C ASN A 122 -3.75 -12.97 -5.34
N ASN A 123 -3.14 -12.80 -6.51
CA ASN A 123 -2.46 -11.55 -6.89
C ASN A 123 -3.39 -10.45 -7.40
N SER A 124 -4.67 -10.75 -7.57
CA SER A 124 -5.69 -9.86 -8.13
C SER A 124 -6.70 -9.44 -7.05
N MET A 125 -7.02 -8.15 -7.03
CA MET A 125 -8.07 -7.62 -6.16
C MET A 125 -8.94 -6.63 -6.93
N PHE A 126 -10.24 -6.91 -6.91
CA PHE A 126 -11.28 -6.02 -7.44
C PHE A 126 -11.92 -5.24 -6.30
N TYR A 127 -11.98 -3.92 -6.44
CA TYR A 127 -12.55 -3.04 -5.43
C TYR A 127 -13.41 -1.94 -6.06
N PRO A 128 -14.75 -2.06 -5.91
CA PRO A 128 -15.71 -1.08 -6.39
C PRO A 128 -15.96 0.04 -5.38
N SER A 129 -16.50 1.15 -5.87
CA SER A 129 -17.10 2.19 -5.05
C SER A 129 -18.31 2.80 -5.74
N ALA A 130 -19.23 3.32 -4.94
CA ALA A 130 -20.40 4.04 -5.41
C ALA A 130 -20.74 5.18 -4.44
N SER A 131 -21.14 6.32 -4.99
CA SER A 131 -21.64 7.43 -4.19
C SER A 131 -22.82 8.12 -4.84
N VAL A 132 -23.65 8.75 -4.01
CA VAL A 132 -24.76 9.57 -4.42
C VAL A 132 -24.72 10.90 -3.70
N SER A 133 -24.99 11.98 -4.41
CA SER A 133 -25.15 13.31 -3.85
C SER A 133 -26.47 13.91 -4.34
N PHE A 134 -27.24 14.46 -3.40
CA PHE A 134 -28.53 15.07 -3.66
C PHE A 134 -28.58 16.49 -3.13
N LEU A 135 -29.04 17.42 -3.96
CA LEU A 135 -29.16 18.86 -3.69
C LEU A 135 -30.63 19.29 -3.67
N PRO A 136 -31.34 19.16 -2.55
CA PRO A 136 -32.75 19.56 -2.44
C PRO A 136 -32.99 21.03 -2.85
N THR A 137 -32.08 21.90 -2.46
CA THR A 137 -32.16 23.35 -2.76
C THR A 137 -31.95 23.70 -4.23
N THR A 138 -31.43 22.78 -5.04
CA THR A 138 -31.35 22.92 -6.49
C THR A 138 -32.56 22.29 -7.17
N MET A 139 -33.07 21.18 -6.62
CA MET A 139 -34.25 20.47 -7.11
C MET A 139 -35.51 21.36 -7.08
N ASP A 140 -35.73 22.04 -5.96
CA ASP A 140 -36.90 22.89 -5.75
C ASP A 140 -36.51 24.11 -4.91
N GLU A 141 -36.81 25.31 -5.42
CA GLU A 141 -36.53 26.57 -4.74
C GLU A 141 -37.29 26.72 -3.41
N ASN A 142 -38.41 26.03 -3.23
CA ASN A 142 -39.16 26.02 -1.96
C ASN A 142 -38.33 25.45 -0.77
N PHE A 143 -37.29 24.69 -1.03
CA PHE A 143 -36.33 24.28 0.00
C PHE A 143 -35.35 25.40 0.41
N LYS A 144 -35.22 26.45 -0.39
CA LYS A 144 -34.43 27.64 -0.03
C LYS A 144 -35.23 28.55 0.91
N SER A 145 -34.53 29.10 1.88
CA SER A 145 -35.08 30.14 2.76
C SER A 145 -33.97 31.14 3.12
N GLU A 146 -34.34 32.25 3.78
CA GLU A 146 -33.32 33.18 4.31
C GLU A 146 -32.31 32.48 5.27
N ASN A 147 -32.75 31.42 5.93
CA ASN A 147 -31.94 30.68 6.87
C ASN A 147 -31.19 29.49 6.24
N LEU A 148 -31.68 28.92 5.12
CA LEU A 148 -31.06 27.78 4.42
C LEU A 148 -30.95 28.13 2.93
N SER A 149 -29.74 28.48 2.49
CA SER A 149 -29.48 28.88 1.10
C SER A 149 -28.94 27.76 0.23
N TYR A 150 -28.36 26.73 0.86
CA TYR A 150 -27.81 25.57 0.18
C TYR A 150 -27.85 24.34 1.10
N LEU A 151 -28.24 23.21 0.56
CA LEU A 151 -28.20 21.90 1.22
C LEU A 151 -27.78 20.85 0.21
N LYS A 152 -26.77 20.06 0.57
CA LYS A 152 -26.34 18.85 -0.12
C LYS A 152 -26.28 17.71 0.87
N VAL A 153 -26.87 16.60 0.52
CA VAL A 153 -26.77 15.34 1.28
C VAL A 153 -25.99 14.36 0.42
N ARG A 154 -25.04 13.65 1.02
CA ARG A 154 -24.23 12.66 0.34
C ARG A 154 -24.18 11.35 1.09
N ALA A 155 -24.12 10.25 0.35
CA ALA A 155 -23.83 8.92 0.88
C ALA A 155 -22.88 8.23 -0.09
N GLY A 156 -21.92 7.47 0.43
CA GLY A 156 -20.95 6.76 -0.39
C GLY A 156 -20.45 5.50 0.30
N TYR A 157 -20.19 4.50 -0.50
CA TYR A 157 -19.46 3.31 -0.09
C TYR A 157 -18.26 3.14 -1.01
N GLY A 158 -17.07 3.08 -0.43
CA GLY A 158 -15.82 2.88 -1.15
C GLY A 158 -15.03 1.72 -0.61
N THR A 159 -14.31 1.05 -1.50
CA THR A 159 -13.37 0.00 -1.10
C THR A 159 -11.98 0.32 -1.64
N SER A 160 -10.94 -0.14 -0.92
CA SER A 160 -9.54 0.00 -1.28
C SER A 160 -8.77 -1.25 -0.88
N ALA A 161 -7.75 -1.59 -1.65
CA ALA A 161 -6.90 -2.74 -1.38
C ALA A 161 -5.54 -2.31 -0.85
N SER A 162 -4.98 -3.10 0.08
CA SER A 162 -3.59 -3.02 0.52
C SER A 162 -2.88 -4.35 0.26
N PHE A 163 -1.64 -4.28 -0.22
CA PHE A 163 -0.88 -5.46 -0.61
C PHE A 163 0.32 -5.64 0.33
N PRO A 164 0.73 -6.88 0.61
CA PRO A 164 1.89 -7.12 1.47
C PRO A 164 3.17 -6.58 0.84
N GLY A 165 4.12 -6.17 1.68
CA GLY A 165 5.46 -5.82 1.24
C GLY A 165 6.35 -7.04 1.02
N GLY A 166 7.30 -6.96 0.09
CA GLY A 166 8.22 -8.04 -0.22
C GLY A 166 7.54 -9.26 -0.87
N TYR A 167 8.07 -10.45 -0.63
CA TYR A 167 7.57 -11.72 -1.16
C TYR A 167 7.30 -12.72 -0.04
N PRO A 168 6.28 -12.48 0.81
CA PRO A 168 6.02 -13.30 2.00
C PRO A 168 5.42 -14.67 1.68
N THR A 169 5.16 -14.95 0.41
CA THR A 169 4.53 -16.20 -0.08
C THR A 169 5.53 -17.25 -0.53
N VAL A 170 6.83 -16.92 -0.55
CA VAL A 170 7.91 -17.81 -1.02
C VAL A 170 9.01 -17.92 0.03
N ASN A 171 9.36 -19.15 0.39
CA ASN A 171 10.56 -19.40 1.18
C ASN A 171 11.80 -19.30 0.30
N THR A 172 12.77 -18.53 0.74
CA THR A 172 14.06 -18.40 0.06
C THR A 172 15.16 -19.02 0.91
N VAL A 173 16.18 -19.55 0.25
CA VAL A 173 17.39 -20.06 0.88
C VAL A 173 18.48 -18.99 0.76
N GLY A 174 18.96 -18.49 1.90
CA GLY A 174 20.12 -17.61 1.95
C GLY A 174 21.39 -18.43 1.73
N GLN A 175 22.26 -17.98 0.82
CA GLN A 175 23.57 -18.57 0.61
C GLN A 175 24.65 -17.67 1.20
N SER A 176 25.59 -18.28 1.91
CA SER A 176 26.80 -17.59 2.35
C SER A 176 28.02 -18.50 2.20
N THR A 177 29.18 -17.88 2.03
CA THR A 177 30.45 -18.59 2.10
C THR A 177 31.03 -18.43 3.50
N ASN A 178 31.23 -19.52 4.18
CA ASN A 178 31.86 -19.51 5.51
C ASN A 178 33.33 -19.90 5.40
N VAL A 179 34.22 -18.99 5.80
CA VAL A 179 35.67 -19.21 5.81
C VAL A 179 36.17 -19.77 7.14
N ASN A 180 35.27 -20.08 8.07
CA ASN A 180 35.62 -20.63 9.40
C ASN A 180 36.13 -22.06 9.29
N GLY A 181 37.44 -22.23 9.38
CA GLY A 181 38.05 -23.57 9.51
C GLY A 181 39.46 -23.70 8.97
N GLY A 182 40.14 -22.63 8.54
CA GLY A 182 41.58 -22.72 8.18
C GLY A 182 41.89 -23.61 6.97
N LEU A 183 40.91 -24.05 6.23
CA LEU A 183 41.08 -24.74 4.95
C LEU A 183 41.03 -23.71 3.82
N ASN A 184 41.98 -23.76 2.91
CA ASN A 184 42.05 -22.96 1.70
C ASN A 184 40.88 -23.32 0.75
N GLY A 185 39.68 -22.91 1.08
CA GLY A 185 38.47 -23.15 0.31
C GLY A 185 37.27 -22.90 1.17
N GLY A 186 36.55 -21.83 0.91
CA GLY A 186 35.28 -21.51 1.61
C GLY A 186 34.24 -22.61 1.35
N ILE A 187 33.45 -22.94 2.36
CA ILE A 187 32.30 -23.83 2.23
C ILE A 187 31.08 -22.98 1.99
N ILE A 188 30.31 -23.29 0.94
CA ILE A 188 28.99 -22.68 0.71
C ILE A 188 28.03 -23.25 1.74
N THR A 189 27.46 -22.39 2.55
CA THR A 189 26.40 -22.74 3.51
C THR A 189 25.07 -22.19 3.03
N ASN A 190 24.04 -23.01 3.17
CA ASN A 190 22.66 -22.60 2.91
C ASN A 190 21.92 -22.42 4.25
N SER A 191 21.22 -21.33 4.40
CA SER A 191 20.37 -21.06 5.57
C SER A 191 18.92 -20.85 5.13
N VAL A 192 18.00 -21.42 5.89
CA VAL A 192 16.56 -21.20 5.72
C VAL A 192 16.14 -20.07 6.66
N SER A 193 15.26 -19.20 6.20
CA SER A 193 14.67 -18.15 7.03
C SER A 193 13.87 -18.79 8.19
N ASN A 194 13.88 -18.15 9.36
CA ASN A 194 13.00 -18.50 10.48
C ASN A 194 11.54 -18.08 10.24
N PHE A 195 11.27 -17.38 9.15
CA PHE A 195 9.93 -17.00 8.69
C PHE A 195 9.39 -18.05 7.74
N GLN A 196 8.18 -18.57 8.02
CA GLN A 196 7.46 -19.49 7.13
C GLN A 196 6.65 -18.65 6.13
N ALA A 197 6.91 -18.85 4.84
CA ALA A 197 6.10 -18.27 3.80
C ALA A 197 4.67 -18.81 3.82
N ASN A 198 3.70 -17.95 3.51
CA ASN A 198 2.30 -18.34 3.39
C ASN A 198 1.83 -18.16 1.92
N PRO A 199 1.70 -19.25 1.15
CA PRO A 199 1.26 -19.16 -0.24
C PRO A 199 -0.21 -18.75 -0.40
N ASP A 200 -1.02 -18.86 0.67
CA ASP A 200 -2.45 -18.54 0.63
C ASP A 200 -2.74 -17.07 0.98
N LEU A 201 -1.69 -16.26 1.17
CA LEU A 201 -1.82 -14.85 1.54
C LEU A 201 -2.57 -14.07 0.46
N LYS A 202 -3.49 -13.20 0.90
CA LYS A 202 -4.34 -12.36 0.07
C LYS A 202 -4.11 -10.88 0.36
N PRO A 203 -4.52 -9.97 -0.54
CA PRO A 203 -4.59 -8.56 -0.23
C PRO A 203 -5.57 -8.25 0.92
N GLU A 204 -5.29 -7.19 1.66
CA GLU A 204 -6.22 -6.62 2.63
C GLU A 204 -7.29 -5.81 1.91
N LEU A 205 -8.52 -5.83 2.41
CA LEU A 205 -9.62 -5.03 1.88
C LEU A 205 -10.14 -4.06 2.95
N LEU A 206 -9.99 -2.78 2.66
CA LEU A 206 -10.62 -1.70 3.41
C LEU A 206 -11.94 -1.34 2.74
N GLY A 207 -13.04 -1.32 3.51
CA GLY A 207 -14.33 -0.78 3.11
C GLY A 207 -14.72 0.39 4.00
N GLU A 208 -15.31 1.44 3.41
CA GLU A 208 -15.78 2.60 4.15
C GLU A 208 -17.15 3.01 3.64
N LEU A 209 -18.09 3.21 4.59
CA LEU A 209 -19.41 3.80 4.37
C LEU A 209 -19.41 5.19 4.97
N GLU A 210 -19.78 6.20 4.19
CA GLU A 210 -19.86 7.59 4.63
C GLU A 210 -21.23 8.19 4.33
N PHE A 211 -21.73 8.99 5.28
CA PHE A 211 -22.87 9.88 5.11
C PHE A 211 -22.44 11.29 5.45
N GLY A 212 -22.80 12.27 4.60
CA GLY A 212 -22.39 13.63 4.81
C GLY A 212 -23.50 14.63 4.47
N ILE A 213 -23.41 15.79 5.09
CA ILE A 213 -24.28 16.94 4.87
C ILE A 213 -23.41 18.19 4.70
N ASP A 214 -23.66 18.93 3.62
CA ASP A 214 -23.11 20.26 3.40
C ASP A 214 -24.26 21.26 3.38
N ALA A 215 -24.22 22.25 4.27
CA ALA A 215 -25.25 23.30 4.34
C ALA A 215 -24.64 24.68 4.41
N ARG A 216 -25.34 25.67 3.81
CA ARG A 216 -25.06 27.09 3.98
C ARG A 216 -26.27 27.78 4.56
N VAL A 217 -26.05 28.39 5.70
CA VAL A 217 -27.13 29.00 6.48
C VAL A 217 -26.88 30.49 6.72
N TRP A 218 -27.94 31.20 7.18
CA TRP A 218 -27.90 32.63 7.50
C TRP A 218 -27.38 33.51 6.35
N LYS A 219 -28.04 33.42 5.18
CA LYS A 219 -27.66 34.19 3.99
C LYS A 219 -26.21 33.93 3.55
N ASN A 220 -25.79 32.65 3.55
CA ASN A 220 -24.43 32.18 3.22
C ASN A 220 -23.31 32.63 4.18
N ARG A 221 -23.63 33.09 5.39
CA ARG A 221 -22.61 33.55 6.35
C ARG A 221 -21.94 32.39 7.12
N VAL A 222 -22.64 31.29 7.24
CA VAL A 222 -22.11 30.09 7.92
C VAL A 222 -22.21 28.90 6.99
N GLY A 223 -21.09 28.21 6.80
CA GLY A 223 -21.00 26.93 6.13
C GLY A 223 -20.85 25.81 7.18
N ILE A 224 -21.61 24.77 7.04
CA ILE A 224 -21.57 23.56 7.87
C ILE A 224 -21.23 22.40 6.94
N ASN A 225 -20.20 21.65 7.28
CA ASN A 225 -19.87 20.37 6.66
C ASN A 225 -19.77 19.35 7.80
N ALA A 226 -20.60 18.31 7.75
CA ALA A 226 -20.59 17.26 8.74
C ALA A 226 -20.67 15.91 8.05
N SER A 227 -19.86 14.96 8.49
CA SER A 227 -19.90 13.58 8.01
C SER A 227 -19.81 12.58 9.16
N TYR A 228 -20.44 11.45 8.95
CA TYR A 228 -20.30 10.23 9.73
C TYR A 228 -19.75 9.14 8.85
N TYR A 229 -18.73 8.45 9.31
CA TYR A 229 -18.16 7.32 8.59
C TYR A 229 -18.05 6.06 9.45
N GLU A 230 -18.12 4.93 8.78
CA GLU A 230 -17.85 3.61 9.31
C GLU A 230 -16.86 2.89 8.42
N ARG A 231 -15.70 2.52 8.99
CA ARG A 231 -14.58 1.89 8.30
C ARG A 231 -14.34 0.48 8.81
N ASN A 232 -14.12 -0.43 7.89
CA ASN A 232 -13.89 -1.85 8.19
C ASN A 232 -12.75 -2.37 7.31
N THR A 233 -11.66 -2.84 7.93
CA THR A 233 -10.58 -3.56 7.24
C THR A 233 -10.73 -5.05 7.50
N LYS A 234 -10.83 -5.84 6.43
CA LYS A 234 -10.91 -7.31 6.46
C LYS A 234 -9.60 -7.89 5.90
N ASP A 235 -9.35 -9.14 6.29
CA ASP A 235 -8.17 -9.89 5.83
C ASP A 235 -6.85 -9.16 6.13
N LEU A 236 -6.81 -8.41 7.25
CA LEU A 236 -5.61 -7.69 7.68
C LEU A 236 -4.46 -8.68 7.88
N ILE A 237 -3.34 -8.38 7.26
CA ILE A 237 -2.14 -9.21 7.31
C ILE A 237 -1.39 -8.94 8.61
N VAL A 238 -1.29 -9.96 9.45
CA VAL A 238 -0.59 -9.87 10.74
C VAL A 238 0.48 -10.94 10.85
N PHE A 239 1.52 -10.64 11.63
CA PHE A 239 2.52 -11.63 12.00
C PHE A 239 1.96 -12.56 13.07
N LYS A 240 1.91 -13.85 12.73
CA LYS A 240 1.45 -14.94 13.60
C LYS A 240 2.65 -15.73 14.10
N PRO A 241 2.87 -15.81 15.43
CA PRO A 241 3.91 -16.66 15.97
C PRO A 241 3.60 -18.12 15.73
N LEU A 242 4.63 -18.93 15.47
CA LEU A 242 4.54 -20.36 15.25
C LEU A 242 5.22 -21.13 16.38
N PRO A 243 4.74 -22.34 16.69
CA PRO A 243 5.45 -23.23 17.62
C PRO A 243 6.85 -23.55 17.11
N THR A 244 7.85 -23.55 18.00
CA THR A 244 9.25 -23.84 17.66
C THR A 244 9.45 -25.23 17.04
N SER A 245 8.54 -26.17 17.31
CA SER A 245 8.52 -27.51 16.70
C SER A 245 8.29 -27.50 15.18
N SER A 246 7.77 -26.39 14.62
CA SER A 246 7.61 -26.22 13.17
C SER A 246 8.92 -25.92 12.44
N GLY A 247 9.98 -25.56 13.17
CA GLY A 247 11.24 -25.07 12.62
C GLY A 247 11.22 -23.59 12.24
N TYR A 248 10.08 -22.90 12.42
CA TYR A 248 9.89 -21.48 12.13
C TYR A 248 9.47 -20.72 13.39
N THR A 249 9.65 -19.40 13.39
CA THR A 249 9.24 -18.53 14.50
C THR A 249 7.96 -17.79 14.22
N SER A 250 7.68 -17.49 12.95
CA SER A 250 6.51 -16.69 12.54
C SER A 250 6.12 -16.92 11.09
N THR A 251 4.89 -16.58 10.78
CA THR A 251 4.34 -16.45 9.42
C THR A 251 3.49 -15.17 9.33
N GLN A 252 3.12 -14.77 8.12
CA GLN A 252 2.05 -13.79 7.89
C GLN A 252 0.76 -14.50 7.54
N ASP A 253 -0.38 -13.99 8.04
CA ASP A 253 -1.69 -14.61 7.82
C ASP A 253 -2.78 -13.53 7.78
N ASN A 254 -3.84 -13.73 6.98
CA ASN A 254 -5.00 -12.85 6.84
C ASN A 254 -6.05 -13.14 7.93
N ILE A 255 -5.74 -12.87 9.18
CA ILE A 255 -6.59 -13.17 10.34
C ILE A 255 -7.07 -11.93 11.09
N GLY A 256 -6.60 -10.75 10.69
CA GLY A 256 -6.95 -9.49 11.34
C GLY A 256 -8.23 -8.85 10.80
N LYS A 257 -8.92 -8.13 11.68
CA LYS A 257 -10.05 -7.26 11.37
C LYS A 257 -9.94 -6.00 12.21
N ILE A 258 -10.13 -4.84 11.59
CA ILE A 258 -10.21 -3.56 12.30
C ILE A 258 -11.50 -2.88 11.90
N GLU A 259 -12.23 -2.39 12.88
CA GLU A 259 -13.45 -1.59 12.71
C GLU A 259 -13.30 -0.27 13.42
N GLY A 260 -13.75 0.80 12.81
CA GLY A 260 -13.74 2.13 13.38
C GLY A 260 -14.87 2.98 12.82
N ASN A 261 -15.35 3.92 13.58
CA ASN A 261 -16.31 4.90 13.14
C ASN A 261 -15.95 6.28 13.69
N GLY A 262 -16.47 7.33 13.08
CA GLY A 262 -16.23 8.68 13.54
C GLY A 262 -17.21 9.70 12.95
N VAL A 263 -17.18 10.88 13.55
CA VAL A 263 -17.89 12.07 13.08
C VAL A 263 -16.87 13.17 12.85
N GLU A 264 -17.00 13.85 11.72
CA GLU A 264 -16.21 15.02 11.38
C GLU A 264 -17.16 16.21 11.18
N VAL A 265 -16.79 17.39 11.69
CA VAL A 265 -17.57 18.63 11.59
C VAL A 265 -16.65 19.81 11.27
#